data_3cd4ce5ae22375727bb50f622eb0bdbb
#
_entry.id   3cd4ce5ae22375727bb50f622eb0bdbb
#
_cell.length_a   1.000
_cell.length_b   1.000
_cell.length_c   1.000
_cell.angle_alpha   90.00
_cell.angle_beta   90.00
_cell.angle_gamma   90.00
#
_symmetry.space_group_name_H-M   'P 1'
#
loop_
_entity.id
_entity.type
_entity.pdbx_description
1 polymer ?
#
loop_
_entity_poly.entity_id
_entity_poly.type
_entity_poly.pdbx_seq_one_letter_code
_entity_poly.pdbx_strand_id
1 'polypeptide(L)'
;MFQNIFIFFMFMVGAICHAQKSESQYIQNNDNDFELNAQDTLQRLQFELYPNPLVGDLLSFISPRSEIKEIAILNILGEEIYKISTFNNQIQLPNLTRGIYIVKLKQANEIGLRRLVIP
;
A
#
# COMPACT_ATOMS: atom_id res chain seq x y z
N MET A 1 4.79 -76.25 8.79
CA MET A 1 3.81 -75.54 8.02
C MET A 1 3.12 -74.43 8.83
N PHE A 2 3.24 -74.41 10.11
CA PHE A 2 2.65 -73.34 10.97
C PHE A 2 3.62 -72.24 11.42
N GLN A 3 4.90 -72.39 11.08
CA GLN A 3 5.93 -71.39 11.53
C GLN A 3 6.08 -70.19 10.65
N ASN A 4 5.58 -70.26 9.44
CA ASN A 4 5.66 -69.13 8.49
C ASN A 4 4.47 -68.12 8.57
N ILE A 5 3.41 -68.47 9.26
CA ILE A 5 2.24 -67.64 9.41
C ILE A 5 2.45 -66.60 10.53
N PHE A 6 3.29 -66.94 11.51
CA PHE A 6 3.55 -66.02 12.65
C PHE A 6 4.50 -64.88 12.31
N ILE A 7 5.38 -65.08 11.33
CA ILE A 7 6.32 -64.02 10.89
C ILE A 7 5.63 -62.98 10.02
N PHE A 8 4.59 -63.37 9.29
CA PHE A 8 3.86 -62.47 8.42
C PHE A 8 2.93 -61.50 9.17
N PHE A 9 2.49 -61.90 10.37
CA PHE A 9 1.61 -61.05 11.20
C PHE A 9 2.36 -59.99 12.00
N MET A 10 3.66 -60.19 12.21
CA MET A 10 4.48 -59.24 12.96
C MET A 10 4.99 -58.07 12.10
N PHE A 11 4.93 -58.21 10.77
CA PHE A 11 5.33 -57.12 9.83
C PHE A 11 4.21 -56.13 9.53
N MET A 12 2.96 -56.46 9.85
CA MET A 12 1.83 -55.60 9.53
C MET A 12 1.47 -54.60 10.63
N VAL A 13 2.02 -54.70 11.81
CA VAL A 13 1.76 -53.78 12.94
C VAL A 13 2.74 -52.60 12.95
N GLY A 14 3.82 -52.66 12.16
CA GLY A 14 4.84 -51.60 12.11
C GLY A 14 4.55 -50.43 11.18
N ALA A 15 3.50 -50.49 10.36
CA ALA A 15 3.26 -49.50 9.31
C ALA A 15 2.22 -48.42 9.66
N ILE A 16 1.64 -48.43 10.86
CA ILE A 16 0.56 -47.47 11.20
C ILE A 16 1.04 -46.29 12.04
N CYS A 17 2.32 -46.23 12.40
CA CYS A 17 2.84 -45.19 13.29
C CYS A 17 3.58 -44.03 12.63
N HIS A 18 3.52 -43.88 11.29
CA HIS A 18 4.26 -42.81 10.59
C HIS A 18 3.40 -41.78 9.87
N ALA A 19 2.10 -41.75 10.11
CA ALA A 19 1.20 -40.82 9.41
C ALA A 19 0.62 -39.69 10.28
N GLN A 20 1.21 -39.38 11.43
CA GLN A 20 0.68 -38.30 12.29
C GLN A 20 1.70 -37.23 12.70
N LYS A 21 2.68 -36.93 11.87
CA LYS A 21 3.65 -35.91 12.22
C LYS A 21 3.90 -34.89 11.09
N SER A 22 2.89 -34.49 10.35
CA SER A 22 3.06 -33.45 9.34
C SER A 22 1.97 -32.36 9.33
N GLU A 23 1.17 -32.27 10.36
CA GLU A 23 0.06 -31.28 10.32
C GLU A 23 0.21 -30.10 11.29
N SER A 24 1.37 -30.00 11.95
CA SER A 24 1.59 -28.91 12.91
C SER A 24 2.63 -27.87 12.50
N GLN A 25 3.12 -27.89 11.27
CA GLN A 25 4.14 -26.93 10.83
C GLN A 25 3.66 -25.89 9.80
N TYR A 26 2.39 -25.89 9.42
CA TYR A 26 1.89 -24.92 8.42
C TYR A 26 1.36 -23.60 8.98
N ILE A 27 1.31 -23.40 10.29
CA ILE A 27 0.69 -22.21 10.87
C ILE A 27 1.71 -21.18 11.37
N GLN A 28 3.00 -21.45 11.30
CA GLN A 28 3.99 -20.58 11.95
C GLN A 28 4.85 -19.72 11.02
N ASN A 29 4.67 -19.78 9.70
CA ASN A 29 5.49 -19.00 8.76
C ASN A 29 4.78 -17.87 8.04
N ASN A 30 3.51 -17.58 8.36
CA ASN A 30 2.77 -16.51 7.64
C ASN A 30 2.72 -15.17 8.37
N ASP A 31 3.16 -15.09 9.63
CA ASP A 31 3.09 -13.81 10.36
C ASP A 31 4.29 -12.88 10.07
N ASN A 32 5.36 -13.41 9.48
CA ASN A 32 6.54 -12.59 9.17
C ASN A 32 6.57 -12.05 7.73
N ASP A 33 5.82 -12.66 6.81
CA ASP A 33 5.79 -12.19 5.41
C ASP A 33 4.86 -10.98 5.22
N PHE A 34 3.94 -10.75 6.13
CA PHE A 34 3.04 -9.60 6.05
C PHE A 34 3.69 -8.29 6.51
N GLU A 35 4.65 -8.35 7.42
CA GLU A 35 5.34 -7.15 7.90
C GLU A 35 6.43 -6.66 6.93
N LEU A 36 7.06 -7.54 6.15
CA LEU A 36 8.11 -7.17 5.20
C LEU A 36 7.56 -6.45 3.96
N ASN A 37 6.32 -6.71 3.57
CA ASN A 37 5.69 -6.05 2.43
C ASN A 37 5.07 -4.68 2.77
N ALA A 38 4.83 -4.38 4.05
CA ALA A 38 4.31 -3.09 4.46
C ALA A 38 5.39 -1.99 4.51
N GLN A 39 6.66 -2.35 4.59
CA GLN A 39 7.77 -1.39 4.64
C GLN A 39 8.27 -0.99 3.25
N ASP A 40 8.03 -1.80 2.23
CA ASP A 40 8.53 -1.55 0.86
C ASP A 40 7.58 -0.71 0.00
N THR A 41 6.39 -0.37 0.51
CA THR A 41 5.35 0.28 -0.31
C THR A 41 5.13 1.76 -0.02
N LEU A 42 5.85 2.37 0.92
CA LEU A 42 5.64 3.77 1.28
C LEU A 42 6.90 4.62 1.09
N GLN A 43 7.42 4.66 -0.12
CA GLN A 43 8.24 5.81 -0.49
C GLN A 43 7.33 7.04 -0.52
N ARG A 44 7.41 7.82 0.54
CA ARG A 44 6.66 9.07 0.65
C ARG A 44 7.33 10.15 -0.18
N LEU A 45 6.63 10.59 -1.21
CA LEU A 45 7.04 11.79 -1.92
C LEU A 45 6.94 13.00 -1.01
N GLN A 46 8.06 13.69 -0.80
CA GLN A 46 8.10 14.97 -0.10
C GLN A 46 7.89 16.08 -1.12
N PHE A 47 6.91 16.91 -0.90
CA PHE A 47 6.64 18.08 -1.73
C PHE A 47 6.01 19.21 -0.90
N GLU A 48 6.05 20.42 -1.41
CA GLU A 48 5.46 21.58 -0.78
C GLU A 48 4.41 22.22 -1.69
N LEU A 49 3.42 22.85 -1.07
CA LEU A 49 2.35 23.62 -1.71
C LEU A 49 2.44 25.08 -1.32
N TYR A 50 2.27 25.96 -2.28
CA TYR A 50 2.15 27.38 -2.00
C TYR A 50 1.28 28.10 -3.06
N PRO A 51 0.57 29.19 -2.68
CA PRO A 51 0.34 29.63 -1.32
C PRO A 51 -0.58 28.66 -0.56
N ASN A 52 -0.39 28.56 0.74
CA ASN A 52 -1.26 27.76 1.59
C ASN A 52 -1.39 28.44 2.97
N PRO A 53 -2.53 29.10 3.29
CA PRO A 53 -3.81 29.08 2.57
C PRO A 53 -3.75 29.60 1.14
N LEU A 54 -4.63 29.07 0.28
CA LEU A 54 -4.68 29.45 -1.12
C LEU A 54 -5.07 30.93 -1.28
N VAL A 55 -4.38 31.62 -2.18
CA VAL A 55 -4.72 32.99 -2.59
C VAL A 55 -5.01 32.95 -4.09
N GLY A 56 -6.23 33.32 -4.47
CA GLY A 56 -6.69 33.17 -5.85
C GLY A 56 -6.96 31.69 -6.20
N ASP A 57 -6.64 31.30 -7.42
CA ASP A 57 -6.92 29.98 -7.98
C ASP A 57 -5.66 29.22 -8.44
N LEU A 58 -4.48 29.83 -8.31
CA LEU A 58 -3.21 29.22 -8.72
C LEU A 58 -2.52 28.53 -7.54
N LEU A 59 -2.27 27.25 -7.68
CA LEU A 59 -1.54 26.45 -6.71
C LEU A 59 -0.21 25.99 -7.32
N SER A 60 0.87 26.24 -6.61
CA SER A 60 2.22 25.88 -7.01
C SER A 60 2.76 24.72 -6.17
N PHE A 61 3.62 23.91 -6.78
CA PHE A 61 4.22 22.72 -6.19
C PHE A 61 5.74 22.82 -6.25
N ILE A 62 6.40 22.49 -5.15
CA ILE A 62 7.83 22.19 -5.13
C ILE A 62 7.98 20.69 -4.89
N SER A 63 8.47 19.97 -5.86
CA SER A 63 8.73 18.54 -5.78
C SER A 63 10.15 18.22 -6.26
N PRO A 64 10.78 17.14 -5.74
CA PRO A 64 12.19 16.86 -6.01
C PRO A 64 12.47 16.37 -7.43
N ARG A 65 11.42 16.02 -8.21
CA ARG A 65 11.58 15.42 -9.53
C ARG A 65 10.92 16.25 -10.62
N SER A 66 11.56 16.27 -11.78
CA SER A 66 11.03 16.92 -13.00
C SER A 66 10.29 15.91 -13.88
N GLU A 67 9.36 15.19 -13.29
CA GLU A 67 8.54 14.17 -13.96
C GLU A 67 7.08 14.59 -13.99
N ILE A 68 6.27 13.89 -14.78
CA ILE A 68 4.81 14.08 -14.78
C ILE A 68 4.29 13.93 -13.35
N LYS A 69 3.47 14.88 -12.97
CA LYS A 69 2.75 14.91 -11.70
C LYS A 69 1.31 14.49 -11.94
N GLU A 70 0.85 13.47 -11.26
CA GLU A 70 -0.57 13.18 -11.12
C GLU A 70 -1.05 13.84 -9.82
N ILE A 71 -1.91 14.83 -9.96
CA ILE A 71 -2.39 15.63 -8.83
C ILE A 71 -3.87 15.35 -8.65
N ALA A 72 -4.27 14.99 -7.45
CA ALA A 72 -5.67 14.83 -7.08
C ALA A 72 -5.98 15.69 -5.85
N ILE A 73 -7.10 16.37 -5.88
CA ILE A 73 -7.64 17.11 -4.74
C ILE A 73 -8.77 16.28 -4.14
N LEU A 74 -8.64 15.98 -2.87
CA LEU A 74 -9.61 15.19 -2.12
C LEU A 74 -10.29 16.09 -1.08
N ASN A 75 -11.57 15.87 -0.84
CA ASN A 75 -12.26 16.46 0.30
C ASN A 75 -11.90 15.74 1.61
N ILE A 76 -12.40 16.19 2.73
CA ILE A 76 -12.13 15.58 4.05
C ILE A 76 -12.70 14.16 4.19
N LEU A 77 -13.62 13.75 3.34
CA LEU A 77 -14.16 12.38 3.28
C LEU A 77 -13.31 11.46 2.42
N GLY A 78 -12.26 11.98 1.76
CA GLY A 78 -11.40 11.23 0.87
C GLY A 78 -11.94 11.10 -0.56
N GLU A 79 -13.01 11.81 -0.91
CA GLU A 79 -13.56 11.82 -2.27
C GLU A 79 -12.70 12.71 -3.18
N GLU A 80 -12.36 12.20 -4.35
CA GLU A 80 -11.61 12.92 -5.37
C GLU A 80 -12.55 13.91 -6.09
N ILE A 81 -12.28 15.20 -5.91
CA ILE A 81 -13.09 16.28 -6.50
C ILE A 81 -12.44 16.92 -7.72
N TYR A 82 -11.14 16.74 -7.91
CA TYR A 82 -10.39 17.24 -9.05
C TYR A 82 -9.15 16.38 -9.28
N LYS A 83 -8.82 16.16 -10.55
CA LYS A 83 -7.62 15.40 -10.93
C LYS A 83 -7.02 15.96 -12.21
N ILE A 84 -5.70 16.06 -12.26
CA ILE A 84 -4.95 16.48 -13.44
C ILE A 84 -3.59 15.80 -13.48
N SER A 85 -3.09 15.58 -14.70
CA SER A 85 -1.71 15.14 -14.95
C SER A 85 -0.98 16.23 -15.70
N THR A 86 0.17 16.67 -15.20
CA THR A 86 0.91 17.79 -15.78
C THR A 86 2.41 17.70 -15.47
N PHE A 87 3.22 18.29 -16.35
CA PHE A 87 4.63 18.61 -16.06
C PHE A 87 4.80 19.92 -15.31
N ASN A 88 3.82 20.81 -15.36
CA ASN A 88 3.92 22.13 -14.77
C ASN A 88 4.04 22.06 -13.25
N ASN A 89 4.75 23.03 -12.69
CA ASN A 89 4.84 23.20 -11.24
C ASN A 89 3.73 24.11 -10.68
N GLN A 90 2.77 24.49 -11.51
CA GLN A 90 1.64 25.32 -11.15
C GLN A 90 0.40 24.84 -11.89
N ILE A 91 -0.71 24.79 -11.20
CA ILE A 91 -2.02 24.48 -11.76
C ILE A 91 -3.05 25.52 -11.35
N GLN A 92 -4.04 25.70 -12.21
CA GLN A 92 -5.22 26.48 -11.89
C GLN A 92 -6.28 25.52 -11.31
N LEU A 93 -6.73 25.81 -10.09
CA LEU A 93 -7.76 25.03 -9.43
C LEU A 93 -9.15 25.47 -9.93
N PRO A 94 -10.12 24.54 -9.97
CA PRO A 94 -11.52 24.91 -10.15
C PRO A 94 -12.00 25.73 -8.95
N ASN A 95 -13.15 26.34 -9.09
CA ASN A 95 -13.76 27.08 -7.99
C ASN A 95 -14.18 26.13 -6.86
N LEU A 96 -13.33 26.00 -5.85
CA LEU A 96 -13.55 25.15 -4.68
C LEU A 96 -14.20 25.97 -3.57
N THR A 97 -15.09 25.33 -2.84
CA THR A 97 -15.69 25.94 -1.66
C THR A 97 -14.67 26.07 -0.53
N ARG A 98 -14.85 27.06 0.31
CA ARG A 98 -14.09 27.28 1.54
C ARG A 98 -13.98 25.99 2.35
N GLY A 99 -12.79 25.63 2.79
CA GLY A 99 -12.59 24.44 3.59
C GLY A 99 -11.17 23.89 3.53
N ILE A 100 -11.03 22.67 4.07
CA ILE A 100 -9.76 21.92 4.11
C ILE A 100 -9.85 20.79 3.11
N TYR A 101 -8.80 20.66 2.31
CA TYR A 101 -8.65 19.63 1.28
C TYR A 101 -7.33 18.90 1.45
N ILE A 102 -7.23 17.72 0.89
CA ILE A 102 -5.98 16.96 0.80
C ILE A 102 -5.53 16.95 -0.66
N VAL A 103 -4.33 17.41 -0.88
CA VAL A 103 -3.66 17.29 -2.18
C VAL A 103 -2.83 16.01 -2.19
N LYS A 104 -3.16 15.11 -3.08
CA LYS A 104 -2.38 13.90 -3.36
C LYS A 104 -1.56 14.14 -4.60
N LEU A 105 -0.24 14.05 -4.47
CA LEU A 105 0.70 14.13 -5.58
C LEU A 105 1.36 12.78 -5.77
N LYS A 106 1.32 12.26 -6.98
CA LYS A 106 2.04 11.07 -7.39
C LYS A 106 3.05 11.43 -8.48
N GLN A 107 4.29 11.03 -8.29
CA GLN A 107 5.36 11.10 -9.28
C GLN A 107 6.10 9.77 -9.30
N ALA A 108 6.27 9.18 -10.48
CA ALA A 108 6.77 7.81 -10.63
C ALA A 108 5.94 6.86 -9.73
N ASN A 109 6.59 6.15 -8.82
CA ASN A 109 5.93 5.22 -7.88
C ASN A 109 5.77 5.80 -6.47
N GLU A 110 6.05 7.10 -6.29
CA GLU A 110 5.98 7.76 -4.99
C GLU A 110 4.71 8.60 -4.86
N ILE A 111 4.11 8.57 -3.69
CA ILE A 111 2.89 9.33 -3.37
C ILE A 111 3.15 10.20 -2.15
N GLY A 112 2.78 11.47 -2.26
CA GLY A 112 2.77 12.41 -1.15
C GLY A 112 1.38 12.98 -0.91
N LEU A 113 1.11 13.36 0.33
CA LEU A 113 -0.14 14.02 0.75
C LEU A 113 0.19 15.32 1.48
N ARG A 114 -0.53 16.38 1.16
CA ARG A 114 -0.44 17.68 1.85
C ARG A 114 -1.83 18.27 2.06
N ARG A 115 -1.99 18.93 3.18
CA ARG A 115 -3.21 19.69 3.47
C ARG A 115 -3.19 21.00 2.71
N LEU A 116 -4.31 21.35 2.08
CA LEU A 116 -4.57 22.64 1.44
C LEU A 116 -5.73 23.33 2.16
N VAL A 117 -5.59 24.60 2.44
CA VAL A 117 -6.63 25.43 3.05
C VAL A 117 -7.15 26.42 2.01
N ILE A 118 -8.46 26.37 1.77
CA ILE A 118 -9.20 27.34 0.97
C ILE A 118 -9.90 28.29 1.94
N PRO A 119 -9.49 29.56 2.01
CA PRO A 119 -10.03 30.50 2.99
C PRO A 119 -11.46 30.95 2.69
#